data_ed88ccc1c19d177b8beb59761f86b472
#
_entry.id   ed88ccc1c19d177b8beb59761f86b472
#
_cell.length_a   1.000
_cell.length_b   1.000
_cell.length_c   1.000
_cell.angle_alpha   90.00
_cell.angle_beta   90.00
_cell.angle_gamma   90.00
#
_symmetry.space_group_name_H-M   'P 1'
#
loop_
_entity.id
_entity.type
_entity.pdbx_description
1 polymer ?
#
loop_
_entity_poly.entity_id
_entity_poly.type
_entity_poly.pdbx_seq_one_letter_code
_entity_poly.pdbx_strand_id
1 'polypeptide(L)'
;MKKNFWSGRMKTILIAALVVAVLAAVVLGLSSGASFFENVAGSILSPVRAGLSAIDRQFEKYYNYLFQYAKLESENAALQSKVLSMEEDIRTVEELQRENERLKALLQLSESHEDYSYVSSYIISWNSSDYKSAFTIGKGSNYGLEPGMCAVTENGQVVGLITEVGFNWATITTIMDSSLEISASIASSGYNGVVQGTFLQDGTSILRMNYLLTDAVIKNQDQVVTTGSTLYPRGLLLGYITTASLDETGVAKYATLDPSCDLSTLEQVFIITNYGYTVPEKTAETVAVDGETNADAGVDTNPDAAPDESNTSDNSAQ
;
A
#
# COMPACT_ATOMS: atom_id res chain seq x y z
N MET A 1 -54.64 -44.49 27.88
CA MET A 1 -54.65 -45.03 26.50
C MET A 1 -56.10 -45.21 26.05
N LYS A 2 -56.69 -44.28 25.29
CA LYS A 2 -57.98 -44.49 24.58
C LYS A 2 -57.65 -44.46 23.08
N LYS A 3 -57.71 -45.63 22.46
CA LYS A 3 -57.52 -45.90 21.04
C LYS A 3 -58.59 -45.13 20.23
N ASN A 4 -58.18 -44.37 19.26
CA ASN A 4 -59.02 -43.76 18.23
C ASN A 4 -59.64 -44.88 17.37
N PHE A 5 -60.86 -45.27 17.74
CA PHE A 5 -61.64 -46.30 17.03
C PHE A 5 -62.47 -45.69 15.91
N TRP A 6 -62.08 -44.59 15.29
CA TRP A 6 -62.76 -44.06 14.12
C TRP A 6 -61.90 -44.30 12.88
N SER A 7 -62.15 -45.41 12.24
CA SER A 7 -61.51 -45.73 10.94
C SER A 7 -61.91 -44.68 9.90
N GLY A 8 -60.98 -44.36 8.98
CA GLY A 8 -61.19 -43.37 7.93
C GLY A 8 -62.44 -43.58 7.11
N ARG A 9 -62.89 -44.84 7.00
CA ARG A 9 -64.18 -45.23 6.32
C ARG A 9 -65.46 -44.74 7.06
N MET A 10 -65.42 -44.64 8.40
CA MET A 10 -66.58 -44.14 9.14
C MET A 10 -66.69 -42.61 9.05
N LYS A 11 -65.55 -41.90 8.94
CA LYS A 11 -65.57 -40.46 8.67
C LYS A 11 -66.07 -40.14 7.26
N THR A 12 -65.67 -40.93 6.25
CA THR A 12 -66.21 -40.74 4.88
C THR A 12 -67.67 -41.05 4.75
N ILE A 13 -68.14 -42.08 5.46
CA ILE A 13 -69.61 -42.41 5.50
C ILE A 13 -70.44 -41.30 6.20
N LEU A 14 -69.85 -40.71 7.28
CA LEU A 14 -70.55 -39.62 8.01
C LEU A 14 -70.57 -38.34 7.18
N ILE A 15 -69.57 -38.04 6.44
CA ILE A 15 -69.49 -36.89 5.51
C ILE A 15 -70.47 -37.12 4.34
N ALA A 16 -70.46 -38.31 3.77
CA ALA A 16 -71.41 -38.68 2.70
C ALA A 16 -72.86 -38.60 3.17
N ALA A 17 -73.14 -39.08 4.37
CA ALA A 17 -74.47 -38.98 4.96
C ALA A 17 -74.90 -37.53 5.20
N LEU A 18 -74.00 -36.68 5.64
CA LEU A 18 -74.23 -35.25 5.83
C LEU A 18 -74.50 -34.54 4.51
N VAL A 19 -73.74 -34.85 3.46
CA VAL A 19 -73.98 -34.30 2.10
C VAL A 19 -75.33 -34.75 1.55
N VAL A 20 -75.66 -36.00 1.72
CA VAL A 20 -77.01 -36.52 1.29
C VAL A 20 -78.14 -35.86 2.09
N ALA A 21 -77.99 -35.64 3.38
CA ALA A 21 -78.94 -34.94 4.21
C ALA A 21 -79.14 -33.47 3.78
N VAL A 22 -78.05 -32.80 3.43
CA VAL A 22 -78.10 -31.41 2.90
C VAL A 22 -78.80 -31.38 1.53
N LEU A 23 -78.45 -32.31 0.62
CA LEU A 23 -79.06 -32.39 -0.68
C LEU A 23 -80.59 -32.74 -0.55
N ALA A 24 -80.97 -33.63 0.35
CA ALA A 24 -82.33 -33.95 0.62
C ALA A 24 -83.11 -32.75 1.22
N ALA A 25 -82.54 -31.98 2.09
CA ALA A 25 -83.07 -30.74 2.63
C ALA A 25 -83.29 -29.67 1.57
N VAL A 26 -82.37 -29.56 0.61
CA VAL A 26 -82.50 -28.64 -0.54
C VAL A 26 -83.64 -29.07 -1.47
N VAL A 27 -83.75 -30.37 -1.79
CA VAL A 27 -84.81 -30.92 -2.67
C VAL A 27 -86.20 -30.81 -2.03
N LEU A 28 -86.28 -31.10 -0.74
CA LEU A 28 -87.55 -30.95 0.00
C LEU A 28 -87.98 -29.49 0.20
N GLY A 29 -86.95 -28.58 0.28
CA GLY A 29 -87.18 -27.15 0.36
C GLY A 29 -87.69 -26.51 -0.89
N LEU A 30 -87.38 -27.10 -2.06
CA LEU A 30 -87.92 -26.64 -3.36
C LEU A 30 -89.34 -27.12 -3.66
N SER A 31 -89.82 -28.11 -2.90
CA SER A 31 -91.15 -28.72 -3.15
C SER A 31 -92.24 -28.33 -2.17
N SER A 32 -91.99 -27.60 -1.11
CA SER A 32 -92.94 -27.24 -0.08
C SER A 32 -92.93 -25.77 0.27
N GLY A 33 -94.08 -25.11 0.17
CA GLY A 33 -94.25 -23.65 0.35
C GLY A 33 -93.61 -23.03 1.58
N ALA A 34 -93.20 -21.82 1.43
CA ALA A 34 -92.18 -21.01 2.07
C ALA A 34 -92.32 -20.65 3.55
N SER A 35 -93.15 -21.23 4.38
CA SER A 35 -93.38 -20.72 5.77
C SER A 35 -92.82 -21.58 6.91
N PHE A 36 -92.38 -22.79 6.64
CA PHE A 36 -91.87 -23.68 7.70
C PHE A 36 -90.35 -23.67 7.81
N PHE A 37 -89.69 -23.18 6.77
CA PHE A 37 -88.21 -23.25 6.66
C PHE A 37 -87.45 -22.08 7.28
N GLU A 38 -88.07 -20.92 7.51
CA GLU A 38 -87.38 -19.74 8.10
C GLU A 38 -86.96 -20.00 9.54
N ASN A 39 -87.68 -20.76 10.32
CA ASN A 39 -87.31 -21.00 11.73
C ASN A 39 -86.38 -22.22 11.96
N VAL A 40 -86.40 -23.19 11.06
CA VAL A 40 -85.53 -24.39 11.19
C VAL A 40 -84.20 -24.18 10.49
N ALA A 41 -84.15 -23.45 9.39
CA ALA A 41 -82.91 -23.11 8.70
C ALA A 41 -81.99 -22.21 9.53
N GLY A 42 -82.59 -21.28 10.29
CA GLY A 42 -81.79 -20.39 11.17
C GLY A 42 -81.13 -21.11 12.33
N SER A 43 -81.78 -22.15 12.89
CA SER A 43 -81.25 -22.89 14.04
C SER A 43 -80.19 -23.93 13.68
N ILE A 44 -80.21 -24.53 12.49
CA ILE A 44 -79.28 -25.57 12.05
C ILE A 44 -78.08 -24.97 11.28
N LEU A 45 -78.27 -23.82 10.59
CA LEU A 45 -77.17 -23.14 9.87
C LEU A 45 -76.30 -22.23 10.77
N SER A 46 -76.82 -21.87 11.96
CA SER A 46 -76.02 -21.00 12.85
C SER A 46 -74.70 -21.65 13.34
N PRO A 47 -74.59 -22.90 13.74
CA PRO A 47 -73.34 -23.53 14.11
C PRO A 47 -72.41 -23.76 12.91
N VAL A 48 -72.95 -23.93 11.70
CA VAL A 48 -72.15 -24.07 10.48
C VAL A 48 -71.52 -22.71 10.08
N ARG A 49 -72.31 -21.63 10.19
CA ARG A 49 -71.74 -20.28 10.00
C ARG A 49 -70.72 -19.92 11.04
N ALA A 50 -70.90 -20.27 12.31
CA ALA A 50 -69.91 -20.06 13.37
C ALA A 50 -68.65 -20.92 13.17
N GLY A 51 -68.83 -22.16 12.66
CA GLY A 51 -67.68 -23.03 12.30
C GLY A 51 -66.88 -22.52 11.10
N LEU A 52 -67.56 -22.04 10.05
CA LEU A 52 -66.86 -21.44 8.89
C LEU A 52 -66.11 -20.15 9.24
N SER A 53 -66.71 -19.28 10.06
CA SER A 53 -66.02 -18.04 10.49
C SER A 53 -64.87 -18.29 11.48
N ALA A 54 -64.87 -19.44 12.18
CA ALA A 54 -63.75 -19.84 13.01
C ALA A 54 -62.57 -20.42 12.15
N ILE A 55 -62.95 -21.12 11.06
CA ILE A 55 -61.97 -21.64 10.10
C ILE A 55 -61.34 -20.47 9.30
N ASP A 56 -62.08 -19.48 8.89
CA ASP A 56 -61.63 -18.31 8.14
C ASP A 56 -60.59 -17.50 8.95
N ARG A 57 -60.86 -17.28 10.24
CA ARG A 57 -59.93 -16.60 11.16
C ARG A 57 -58.63 -17.39 11.41
N GLN A 58 -58.68 -18.71 11.33
CA GLN A 58 -57.51 -19.54 11.51
C GLN A 58 -56.69 -19.63 10.20
N PHE A 59 -57.35 -19.71 9.06
CA PHE A 59 -56.72 -19.65 7.74
C PHE A 59 -56.06 -18.30 7.49
N GLU A 60 -56.68 -17.20 7.87
CA GLU A 60 -56.11 -15.86 7.77
C GLU A 60 -54.80 -15.72 8.61
N LYS A 61 -54.75 -16.30 9.81
CA LYS A 61 -53.55 -16.34 10.63
C LYS A 61 -52.42 -17.15 10.00
N TYR A 62 -52.73 -18.33 9.43
CA TYR A 62 -51.71 -19.16 8.76
C TYR A 62 -51.25 -18.55 7.45
N TYR A 63 -52.16 -17.94 6.71
CA TYR A 63 -51.82 -17.23 5.46
C TYR A 63 -50.93 -16.02 5.74
N ASN A 64 -51.27 -15.19 6.70
CA ASN A 64 -50.46 -14.05 7.11
C ASN A 64 -49.10 -14.50 7.66
N TYR A 65 -49.01 -15.60 8.37
CA TYR A 65 -47.76 -16.11 8.91
C TYR A 65 -46.81 -16.58 7.80
N LEU A 66 -47.33 -17.25 6.79
CA LEU A 66 -46.54 -17.71 5.62
C LEU A 66 -46.09 -16.55 4.75
N PHE A 67 -46.93 -15.59 4.49
CA PHE A 67 -46.59 -14.40 3.72
C PHE A 67 -45.67 -13.43 4.47
N GLN A 68 -45.83 -13.28 5.79
CA GLN A 68 -44.91 -12.51 6.61
C GLN A 68 -43.54 -13.17 6.69
N TYR A 69 -43.44 -14.49 6.72
CA TYR A 69 -42.18 -15.20 6.74
C TYR A 69 -41.39 -14.98 5.44
N ALA A 70 -42.04 -15.15 4.29
CA ALA A 70 -41.44 -14.90 2.98
C ALA A 70 -41.03 -13.43 2.80
N LYS A 71 -41.81 -12.48 3.32
CA LYS A 71 -41.49 -11.06 3.33
C LYS A 71 -40.28 -10.76 4.22
N LEU A 72 -40.27 -11.35 5.43
CA LEU A 72 -39.17 -11.18 6.37
C LEU A 72 -37.84 -11.75 5.83
N GLU A 73 -37.90 -12.90 5.14
CA GLU A 73 -36.76 -13.50 4.46
C GLU A 73 -36.24 -12.60 3.33
N SER A 74 -37.14 -12.06 2.50
CA SER A 74 -36.76 -11.12 1.44
C SER A 74 -36.19 -9.80 2.00
N GLU A 75 -36.76 -9.27 3.08
CA GLU A 75 -36.27 -8.07 3.77
C GLU A 75 -34.87 -8.33 4.40
N ASN A 76 -34.67 -9.51 5.00
CA ASN A 76 -33.41 -9.90 5.54
C ASN A 76 -32.35 -10.02 4.45
N ALA A 77 -32.64 -10.67 3.33
CA ALA A 77 -31.73 -10.74 2.18
C ALA A 77 -31.44 -9.35 1.60
N ALA A 78 -32.40 -8.47 1.50
CA ALA A 78 -32.24 -7.11 1.04
C ALA A 78 -31.36 -6.28 2.01
N LEU A 79 -31.56 -6.44 3.33
CA LEU A 79 -30.75 -5.79 4.34
C LEU A 79 -29.31 -6.30 4.34
N GLN A 80 -29.10 -7.62 4.19
CA GLN A 80 -27.76 -8.19 4.05
C GLN A 80 -27.04 -7.65 2.80
N SER A 81 -27.72 -7.60 1.66
CA SER A 81 -27.16 -7.00 0.44
C SER A 81 -26.82 -5.52 0.63
N LYS A 82 -27.65 -4.78 1.35
CA LYS A 82 -27.41 -3.37 1.65
C LYS A 82 -26.22 -3.18 2.61
N VAL A 83 -26.08 -4.06 3.61
CA VAL A 83 -24.92 -4.04 4.52
C VAL A 83 -23.64 -4.29 3.73
N LEU A 84 -23.60 -5.30 2.84
CA LEU A 84 -22.43 -5.58 2.00
C LEU A 84 -22.07 -4.40 1.09
N SER A 85 -23.08 -3.76 0.46
CA SER A 85 -22.81 -2.56 -0.35
C SER A 85 -22.29 -1.39 0.48
N MET A 86 -22.82 -1.20 1.71
CA MET A 86 -22.34 -0.15 2.61
C MET A 86 -20.91 -0.42 3.10
N GLU A 87 -20.54 -1.69 3.33
CA GLU A 87 -19.17 -2.06 3.68
C GLU A 87 -18.18 -1.77 2.52
N GLU A 88 -18.60 -2.01 1.28
CA GLU A 88 -17.83 -1.67 0.08
C GLU A 88 -17.69 -0.15 -0.08
N ASP A 89 -18.78 0.61 0.12
CA ASP A 89 -18.78 2.06 0.09
C ASP A 89 -17.85 2.65 1.16
N ILE A 90 -17.87 2.11 2.40
CA ILE A 90 -16.99 2.54 3.49
C ILE A 90 -15.52 2.31 3.11
N ARG A 91 -15.19 1.13 2.56
CA ARG A 91 -13.83 0.81 2.12
C ARG A 91 -13.34 1.79 1.05
N THR A 92 -14.20 2.10 0.08
CA THR A 92 -13.90 3.08 -0.97
C THR A 92 -13.67 4.48 -0.41
N VAL A 93 -14.48 4.90 0.57
CA VAL A 93 -14.30 6.20 1.24
C VAL A 93 -12.98 6.25 2.00
N GLU A 94 -12.61 5.19 2.72
CA GLU A 94 -11.34 5.11 3.44
C GLU A 94 -10.13 5.15 2.48
N GLU A 95 -10.23 4.48 1.32
CA GLU A 95 -9.20 4.54 0.28
C GLU A 95 -9.04 5.96 -0.28
N LEU A 96 -10.17 6.62 -0.61
CA LEU A 96 -10.16 8.00 -1.10
C LEU A 96 -9.64 8.99 -0.05
N GLN A 97 -9.92 8.78 1.23
CA GLN A 97 -9.40 9.61 2.31
C GLN A 97 -7.88 9.45 2.42
N ARG A 98 -7.36 8.22 2.44
CA ARG A 98 -5.91 7.95 2.46
C ARG A 98 -5.21 8.56 1.25
N GLU A 99 -5.79 8.45 0.06
CA GLU A 99 -5.22 9.06 -1.15
C GLU A 99 -5.25 10.60 -1.07
N ASN A 100 -6.31 11.20 -0.52
CA ASN A 100 -6.38 12.65 -0.34
C ASN A 100 -5.33 13.17 0.66
N GLU A 101 -5.12 12.46 1.77
CA GLU A 101 -4.08 12.79 2.75
C GLU A 101 -2.68 12.67 2.12
N ARG A 102 -2.45 11.60 1.36
CA ARG A 102 -1.19 11.38 0.63
C ARG A 102 -0.92 12.48 -0.42
N LEU A 103 -1.94 12.86 -1.19
CA LEU A 103 -1.81 13.95 -2.17
C LEU A 103 -1.55 15.30 -1.50
N LYS A 104 -2.16 15.57 -0.35
CA LYS A 104 -1.87 16.79 0.43
C LYS A 104 -0.42 16.80 0.94
N ALA A 105 0.07 15.67 1.47
CA ALA A 105 1.46 15.56 1.92
C ALA A 105 2.44 15.75 0.77
N LEU A 106 2.17 15.15 -0.39
CA LEU A 106 2.97 15.35 -1.60
C LEU A 106 2.96 16.81 -2.08
N LEU A 107 1.81 17.48 -2.03
CA LEU A 107 1.72 18.90 -2.39
C LEU A 107 2.58 19.75 -1.47
N GLN A 108 2.53 19.52 -0.15
CA GLN A 108 3.39 20.20 0.82
C GLN A 108 4.89 19.92 0.57
N LEU A 109 5.23 18.67 0.22
CA LEU A 109 6.60 18.31 -0.14
C LEU A 109 7.06 19.04 -1.41
N SER A 110 6.21 19.12 -2.43
CA SER A 110 6.47 19.86 -3.67
C SER A 110 6.59 21.38 -3.44
N GLU A 111 5.75 21.95 -2.59
CA GLU A 111 5.83 23.38 -2.22
C GLU A 111 7.11 23.70 -1.41
N SER A 112 7.59 22.77 -0.57
CA SER A 112 8.83 22.93 0.19
C SER A 112 10.10 22.78 -0.67
N HIS A 113 9.98 22.14 -1.85
CA HIS A 113 11.08 21.91 -2.79
C HIS A 113 10.60 22.16 -4.22
N GLU A 114 10.37 23.43 -4.56
CA GLU A 114 9.85 23.86 -5.88
C GLU A 114 10.71 23.40 -7.06
N ASP A 115 12.01 23.18 -6.82
CA ASP A 115 12.97 22.71 -7.83
C ASP A 115 12.91 21.19 -8.07
N TYR A 116 12.12 20.43 -7.30
CA TYR A 116 12.08 18.98 -7.41
C TYR A 116 10.92 18.54 -8.30
N SER A 117 11.20 17.55 -9.15
CA SER A 117 10.18 16.85 -9.93
C SER A 117 10.04 15.43 -9.41
N TYR A 118 8.78 14.99 -9.26
CA TYR A 118 8.47 13.68 -8.68
C TYR A 118 7.69 12.82 -9.67
N VAL A 119 8.01 11.54 -9.71
CA VAL A 119 7.21 10.49 -10.37
C VAL A 119 6.70 9.54 -9.30
N SER A 120 5.39 9.54 -9.06
CA SER A 120 4.77 8.59 -8.12
C SER A 120 4.60 7.21 -8.74
N SER A 121 4.82 6.14 -7.98
CA SER A 121 4.54 4.77 -8.43
C SER A 121 4.16 3.85 -7.28
N TYR A 122 3.24 2.90 -7.55
CA TYR A 122 2.90 1.84 -6.60
C TYR A 122 3.93 0.73 -6.64
N ILE A 123 4.12 0.10 -5.49
CA ILE A 123 4.92 -1.11 -5.34
C ILE A 123 4.11 -2.29 -5.89
N ILE A 124 4.66 -3.02 -6.86
CA ILE A 124 4.01 -4.19 -7.47
C ILE A 124 4.52 -5.52 -6.92
N SER A 125 5.74 -5.55 -6.40
CA SER A 125 6.34 -6.77 -5.86
C SER A 125 7.46 -6.44 -4.89
N TRP A 126 7.54 -7.18 -3.79
CA TRP A 126 8.70 -7.20 -2.89
C TRP A 126 9.60 -8.39 -3.23
N ASN A 127 10.90 -8.17 -3.22
CA ASN A 127 11.86 -9.24 -3.35
C ASN A 127 11.91 -10.02 -2.03
N SER A 128 11.42 -11.27 -2.06
CA SER A 128 11.20 -12.07 -0.85
C SER A 128 12.46 -12.77 -0.33
N SER A 129 13.58 -12.71 -1.06
CA SER A 129 14.80 -13.42 -0.64
C SER A 129 15.56 -12.74 0.49
N ASP A 130 15.43 -11.42 0.66
CA ASP A 130 16.18 -10.66 1.66
C ASP A 130 15.31 -9.61 2.33
N TYR A 131 14.49 -9.99 3.27
CA TYR A 131 13.75 -9.15 4.23
C TYR A 131 13.72 -7.63 3.91
N LYS A 132 12.94 -7.24 2.86
CA LYS A 132 12.70 -5.83 2.50
C LYS A 132 13.93 -5.08 1.93
N SER A 133 14.91 -5.78 1.39
CA SER A 133 16.09 -5.15 0.80
C SER A 133 15.81 -4.50 -0.55
N ALA A 134 14.82 -4.99 -1.31
CA ALA A 134 14.45 -4.43 -2.60
C ALA A 134 12.98 -4.68 -2.95
N PHE A 135 12.43 -3.81 -3.79
CA PHE A 135 11.08 -3.96 -4.35
C PHE A 135 11.01 -3.41 -5.77
N THR A 136 10.00 -3.84 -6.51
CA THR A 136 9.75 -3.41 -7.88
C THR A 136 8.53 -2.49 -7.95
N ILE A 137 8.64 -1.44 -8.74
CA ILE A 137 7.58 -0.46 -9.01
C ILE A 137 7.08 -0.57 -10.46
N GLY A 138 5.83 -0.13 -10.70
CA GLY A 138 5.13 -0.23 -11.99
C GLY A 138 5.44 0.88 -13.00
N LYS A 139 6.57 1.60 -12.85
CA LYS A 139 7.04 2.63 -13.78
C LYS A 139 8.52 2.44 -14.05
N GLY A 140 8.94 2.79 -15.26
CA GLY A 140 10.31 2.60 -15.72
C GLY A 140 10.81 3.75 -16.59
N SER A 141 11.68 3.44 -17.55
CA SER A 141 12.29 4.44 -18.44
C SER A 141 11.28 5.22 -19.30
N ASN A 142 10.09 4.66 -19.55
CA ASN A 142 8.98 5.37 -20.23
C ASN A 142 8.44 6.58 -19.43
N TYR A 143 8.76 6.69 -18.14
CA TYR A 143 8.45 7.82 -17.26
C TYR A 143 9.68 8.66 -16.92
N GLY A 144 10.82 8.43 -17.59
CA GLY A 144 12.07 9.15 -17.34
C GLY A 144 12.81 8.67 -16.11
N LEU A 145 12.55 7.44 -15.63
CA LEU A 145 13.28 6.87 -14.50
C LEU A 145 14.64 6.33 -14.97
N GLU A 146 15.67 6.60 -14.17
CA GLU A 146 17.05 6.17 -14.42
C GLU A 146 17.65 5.54 -13.16
N PRO A 147 18.62 4.61 -13.31
CA PRO A 147 19.36 4.07 -12.16
C PRO A 147 20.04 5.20 -11.35
N GLY A 148 20.00 5.08 -10.04
CA GLY A 148 20.56 6.06 -9.11
C GLY A 148 19.58 7.13 -8.63
N MET A 149 18.40 7.27 -9.24
CA MET A 149 17.36 8.18 -8.74
C MET A 149 16.86 7.73 -7.36
N CYS A 150 16.55 8.73 -6.51
CA CYS A 150 16.13 8.51 -5.13
C CYS A 150 14.62 8.31 -5.02
N ALA A 151 14.22 7.26 -4.32
CA ALA A 151 12.85 7.03 -3.92
C ALA A 151 12.61 7.53 -2.49
N VAL A 152 11.53 8.30 -2.30
CA VAL A 152 11.13 8.88 -1.02
C VAL A 152 9.65 8.57 -0.73
N THR A 153 9.26 8.71 0.54
CA THR A 153 7.86 8.71 0.95
C THR A 153 7.21 10.06 0.61
N GLU A 154 5.90 10.15 0.81
CA GLU A 154 5.13 11.40 0.71
C GLU A 154 5.63 12.51 1.66
N ASN A 155 6.35 12.14 2.72
CA ASN A 155 6.93 13.07 3.69
C ASN A 155 8.40 13.40 3.41
N GLY A 156 8.94 12.98 2.26
CA GLY A 156 10.34 13.24 1.87
C GLY A 156 11.38 12.38 2.59
N GLN A 157 10.98 11.29 3.23
CA GLN A 157 11.86 10.35 3.89
C GLN A 157 12.46 9.37 2.86
N VAL A 158 13.74 9.09 2.96
CA VAL A 158 14.42 8.22 1.99
C VAL A 158 14.02 6.77 2.19
N VAL A 159 13.57 6.14 1.10
CA VAL A 159 13.25 4.71 1.03
C VAL A 159 14.41 3.91 0.45
N GLY A 160 15.05 4.40 -0.60
CA GLY A 160 16.11 3.73 -1.31
C GLY A 160 16.50 4.40 -2.63
N LEU A 161 17.31 3.72 -3.42
CA LEU A 161 17.72 4.17 -4.76
C LEU A 161 17.28 3.15 -5.82
N ILE A 162 16.99 3.64 -7.02
CA ILE A 162 16.76 2.80 -8.19
C ILE A 162 18.07 2.14 -8.59
N THR A 163 18.11 0.81 -8.65
CA THR A 163 19.25 0.02 -9.09
C THR A 163 19.11 -0.51 -10.50
N GLU A 164 17.88 -0.89 -10.89
CA GLU A 164 17.61 -1.42 -12.21
C GLU A 164 16.37 -0.75 -12.81
N VAL A 165 16.38 -0.50 -14.10
CA VAL A 165 15.25 0.12 -14.82
C VAL A 165 14.95 -0.68 -16.09
N GLY A 166 13.71 -1.16 -16.18
CA GLY A 166 13.13 -1.67 -17.41
C GLY A 166 12.29 -0.60 -18.10
N PHE A 167 11.61 -0.96 -19.18
CA PHE A 167 10.77 -0.01 -19.93
C PHE A 167 9.58 0.49 -19.08
N ASN A 168 8.88 -0.41 -18.38
CA ASN A 168 7.66 -0.13 -17.59
C ASN A 168 7.77 -0.58 -16.13
N TRP A 169 8.97 -0.86 -15.65
CA TRP A 169 9.23 -1.25 -14.26
C TRP A 169 10.60 -0.73 -13.84
N ALA A 170 10.82 -0.61 -12.53
CA ALA A 170 12.13 -0.33 -11.95
C ALA A 170 12.25 -1.06 -10.61
N THR A 171 13.47 -1.48 -10.26
CA THR A 171 13.81 -2.07 -8.97
C THR A 171 14.46 -1.02 -8.09
N ILE A 172 13.95 -0.89 -6.87
CA ILE A 172 14.48 0.00 -5.85
C ILE A 172 15.11 -0.84 -4.76
N THR A 173 16.39 -0.60 -4.50
CA THR A 173 17.10 -1.16 -3.35
C THR A 173 16.93 -0.23 -2.17
N THR A 174 16.46 -0.76 -1.04
CA THR A 174 16.12 0.05 0.13
C THR A 174 17.34 0.41 0.96
N ILE A 175 17.20 1.42 1.84
CA ILE A 175 18.26 1.82 2.78
C ILE A 175 18.64 0.72 3.78
N MET A 176 17.84 -0.33 3.90
CA MET A 176 18.11 -1.48 4.77
C MET A 176 19.00 -2.54 4.12
N ASP A 177 19.30 -2.41 2.82
CA ASP A 177 20.18 -3.32 2.10
C ASP A 177 21.65 -3.00 2.40
N SER A 178 22.44 -4.04 2.61
CA SER A 178 23.85 -3.90 2.89
C SER A 178 24.71 -3.52 1.67
N SER A 179 24.18 -3.63 0.46
CA SER A 179 24.85 -3.22 -0.76
C SER A 179 24.69 -1.73 -1.06
N LEU A 180 23.71 -1.06 -0.39
CA LEU A 180 23.43 0.35 -0.62
C LEU A 180 24.15 1.22 0.40
N GLU A 181 25.05 2.10 -0.08
CA GLU A 181 25.78 3.07 0.71
C GLU A 181 25.31 4.48 0.39
N ILE A 182 24.86 5.22 1.41
CA ILE A 182 24.37 6.59 1.25
C ILE A 182 25.22 7.52 2.11
N SER A 183 25.84 8.52 1.47
CA SER A 183 26.55 9.57 2.17
C SER A 183 25.59 10.44 2.95
N ALA A 184 25.82 10.57 4.25
CA ALA A 184 24.92 11.23 5.18
C ALA A 184 25.66 12.15 6.15
N SER A 185 24.93 13.06 6.76
CA SER A 185 25.42 13.91 7.83
C SER A 185 24.42 13.96 8.99
N ILE A 186 24.95 14.14 10.20
CA ILE A 186 24.15 14.42 11.38
C ILE A 186 23.72 15.89 11.33
N ALA A 187 22.41 16.14 11.26
CA ALA A 187 21.85 17.49 11.04
C ALA A 187 22.30 18.50 12.11
N SER A 188 22.39 18.06 13.37
CA SER A 188 22.69 18.95 14.52
C SER A 188 24.20 19.33 14.60
N SER A 189 25.09 18.43 14.22
CA SER A 189 26.54 18.59 14.42
C SER A 189 27.32 18.70 13.13
N GLY A 190 26.73 18.31 11.97
CA GLY A 190 27.36 18.35 10.67
C GLY A 190 28.42 17.25 10.43
N TYR A 191 28.57 16.30 11.35
CA TYR A 191 29.47 15.16 11.13
C TYR A 191 28.98 14.29 9.99
N ASN A 192 29.91 13.98 9.07
CA ASN A 192 29.60 13.15 7.91
C ASN A 192 29.98 11.69 8.18
N GLY A 193 29.24 10.79 7.52
CA GLY A 193 29.48 9.35 7.54
C GLY A 193 28.75 8.68 6.39
N VAL A 194 28.72 7.36 6.38
CA VAL A 194 28.04 6.55 5.39
C VAL A 194 26.99 5.72 6.08
N VAL A 195 25.77 5.82 5.61
CA VAL A 195 24.62 5.02 6.08
C VAL A 195 24.47 3.80 5.20
N GLN A 196 24.33 2.63 5.85
CA GLN A 196 24.25 1.33 5.21
C GLN A 196 23.37 0.39 6.05
N GLY A 197 22.61 -0.47 5.41
CA GLY A 197 21.94 -1.57 6.09
C GLY A 197 22.95 -2.60 6.58
N THR A 198 22.72 -3.18 7.76
CA THR A 198 23.59 -4.18 8.36
C THR A 198 22.76 -5.29 8.98
N PHE A 199 23.13 -6.54 8.72
CA PHE A 199 22.51 -7.70 9.36
C PHE A 199 23.26 -8.05 10.64
N LEU A 200 22.53 -8.15 11.73
CA LEU A 200 23.05 -8.67 12.99
C LEU A 200 23.05 -10.21 12.97
N GLN A 201 23.83 -10.80 13.88
CA GLN A 201 23.93 -12.27 14.01
C GLN A 201 22.62 -12.96 14.38
N ASP A 202 21.66 -12.22 14.95
CA ASP A 202 20.31 -12.67 15.28
C ASP A 202 19.33 -12.64 14.09
N GLY A 203 19.82 -12.21 12.90
CA GLY A 203 19.01 -12.06 11.69
C GLY A 203 18.24 -10.74 11.62
N THR A 204 18.41 -9.83 12.57
CA THR A 204 17.78 -8.50 12.54
C THR A 204 18.55 -7.57 11.60
N SER A 205 17.83 -6.89 10.71
CA SER A 205 18.38 -5.84 9.88
C SER A 205 18.30 -4.50 10.61
N ILE A 206 19.43 -3.81 10.70
CA ILE A 206 19.53 -2.47 11.29
C ILE A 206 20.15 -1.48 10.31
N LEU A 207 19.81 -0.21 10.46
CA LEU A 207 20.43 0.87 9.72
C LEU A 207 21.61 1.40 10.54
N ARG A 208 22.78 1.53 9.93
CA ARG A 208 24.00 1.93 10.61
C ARG A 208 24.72 3.03 9.84
N MET A 209 25.14 4.08 10.56
CA MET A 209 26.03 5.13 10.04
C MET A 209 27.46 4.84 10.48
N ASN A 210 28.36 4.63 9.53
CA ASN A 210 29.76 4.28 9.72
C ASN A 210 30.67 5.47 9.49
N TYR A 211 31.96 5.32 9.84
CA TYR A 211 33.06 6.27 9.58
C TYR A 211 32.89 7.62 10.28
N LEU A 212 32.26 7.63 11.45
CA LEU A 212 32.19 8.83 12.28
C LEU A 212 33.52 9.04 13.02
N LEU A 213 33.90 10.30 13.19
CA LEU A 213 35.10 10.66 13.95
C LEU A 213 34.99 10.20 15.40
N THR A 214 36.12 9.78 15.99
CA THR A 214 36.15 9.30 17.40
C THR A 214 35.82 10.38 18.43
N ASP A 215 36.07 11.64 18.11
CA ASP A 215 35.76 12.82 18.92
C ASP A 215 34.33 13.36 18.65
N ALA A 216 33.59 12.81 17.68
CA ALA A 216 32.27 13.27 17.35
C ALA A 216 31.34 13.20 18.57
N VAL A 217 30.71 14.32 18.88
CA VAL A 217 29.62 14.41 19.87
C VAL A 217 28.30 14.07 19.21
N ILE A 218 27.78 12.91 19.55
CA ILE A 218 26.56 12.34 18.96
C ILE A 218 25.51 12.23 20.05
N LYS A 219 24.33 12.75 19.79
CA LYS A 219 23.19 12.70 20.72
C LYS A 219 22.15 11.69 20.23
N ASN A 220 21.49 11.05 21.17
CA ASN A 220 20.32 10.24 20.88
C ASN A 220 19.23 11.12 20.28
N GLN A 221 18.48 10.58 19.29
CA GLN A 221 17.45 11.30 18.52
C GLN A 221 17.97 12.39 17.58
N ASP A 222 19.29 12.49 17.34
CA ASP A 222 19.79 13.36 16.29
C ASP A 222 19.32 12.84 14.93
N GLN A 223 18.90 13.78 14.07
CA GLN A 223 18.48 13.46 12.69
C GLN A 223 19.71 13.21 11.81
N VAL A 224 19.62 12.17 11.01
CA VAL A 224 20.58 11.86 9.97
C VAL A 224 19.96 12.12 8.60
N VAL A 225 20.61 13.00 7.83
CA VAL A 225 20.13 13.46 6.54
C VAL A 225 21.17 13.20 5.45
N THR A 226 20.74 13.11 4.20
CA THR A 226 21.64 12.95 3.04
C THR A 226 22.54 14.18 2.87
N THR A 227 23.80 13.97 2.49
CA THR A 227 24.72 15.06 2.15
C THR A 227 24.51 15.63 0.76
N GLY A 228 23.78 14.91 -0.08
CA GLY A 228 23.59 15.21 -1.49
C GLY A 228 24.69 14.63 -2.37
N SER A 229 24.34 14.26 -3.58
CA SER A 229 25.21 13.73 -4.62
C SER A 229 24.61 14.06 -5.99
N THR A 230 25.20 13.55 -7.05
CA THR A 230 24.60 13.60 -8.39
C THR A 230 23.39 12.65 -8.53
N LEU A 231 23.13 11.81 -7.53
CA LEU A 231 22.08 10.79 -7.55
C LEU A 231 20.90 11.13 -6.65
N TYR A 232 21.12 11.93 -5.63
CA TYR A 232 20.08 12.30 -4.66
C TYR A 232 20.35 13.68 -4.05
N PRO A 233 19.32 14.45 -3.73
CA PRO A 233 19.45 15.78 -3.15
C PRO A 233 19.96 15.74 -1.70
N ARG A 234 20.42 16.88 -1.24
CA ARG A 234 20.84 17.09 0.15
C ARG A 234 19.65 17.30 1.05
N GLY A 235 19.76 16.84 2.32
CA GLY A 235 18.81 17.16 3.39
C GLY A 235 17.62 16.20 3.50
N LEU A 236 17.58 15.12 2.70
CA LEU A 236 16.54 14.11 2.85
C LEU A 236 16.77 13.30 4.13
N LEU A 237 15.72 13.07 4.89
CA LEU A 237 15.77 12.35 6.17
C LEU A 237 15.95 10.85 5.95
N LEU A 238 16.97 10.26 6.57
CA LEU A 238 17.27 8.84 6.58
C LEU A 238 16.75 8.14 7.85
N GLY A 239 16.95 8.77 9.00
CA GLY A 239 16.56 8.21 10.29
C GLY A 239 17.03 9.01 11.47
N TYR A 240 16.87 8.43 12.66
CA TYR A 240 17.23 9.03 13.94
C TYR A 240 18.24 8.16 14.67
N ILE A 241 19.26 8.76 15.29
CA ILE A 241 20.28 8.02 16.03
C ILE A 241 19.68 7.44 17.31
N THR A 242 19.85 6.14 17.50
CA THR A 242 19.45 5.45 18.73
C THR A 242 20.62 5.23 19.67
N THR A 243 21.76 4.78 19.14
CA THR A 243 22.98 4.52 19.91
C THR A 243 24.21 4.88 19.10
N ALA A 244 25.31 5.22 19.77
CA ALA A 244 26.62 5.39 19.14
C ALA A 244 27.67 4.64 19.95
N SER A 245 28.57 3.94 19.25
CA SER A 245 29.64 3.15 19.85
C SER A 245 30.93 3.26 19.04
N LEU A 246 32.04 2.91 19.66
CA LEU A 246 33.29 2.74 18.94
C LEU A 246 33.24 1.45 18.11
N ASP A 247 33.86 1.50 16.95
CA ASP A 247 34.11 0.31 16.14
C ASP A 247 35.06 -0.67 16.85
N GLU A 248 35.05 -1.93 16.44
CA GLU A 248 35.93 -3.00 17.03
C GLU A 248 37.43 -2.64 16.97
N THR A 249 37.83 -1.85 15.98
CA THR A 249 39.21 -1.36 15.80
C THR A 249 39.53 -0.17 16.70
N GLY A 250 38.54 0.51 17.29
CA GLY A 250 38.71 1.73 18.09
C GLY A 250 39.10 2.97 17.28
N VAL A 251 39.16 2.88 15.94
CA VAL A 251 39.62 3.96 15.05
C VAL A 251 38.50 4.89 14.63
N ALA A 252 37.26 4.40 14.58
CA ALA A 252 36.08 5.14 14.19
C ALA A 252 34.91 4.87 15.13
N LYS A 253 33.93 5.77 15.13
CA LYS A 253 32.61 5.54 15.73
C LYS A 253 31.63 5.12 14.67
N TYR A 254 30.63 4.38 15.11
CA TYR A 254 29.40 4.15 14.34
C TYR A 254 28.17 4.51 15.16
N ALA A 255 27.11 4.84 14.49
CA ALA A 255 25.79 5.06 15.09
C ALA A 255 24.76 4.09 14.51
N THR A 256 23.93 3.52 15.37
CA THR A 256 22.76 2.76 14.95
C THR A 256 21.62 3.73 14.78
N LEU A 257 20.85 3.57 13.72
CA LEU A 257 19.74 4.43 13.35
C LEU A 257 18.43 3.67 13.40
N ASP A 258 17.37 4.37 13.81
CA ASP A 258 16.01 4.00 13.57
C ASP A 258 15.57 4.62 12.23
N PRO A 259 15.16 3.83 11.21
CA PRO A 259 14.75 4.36 9.93
C PRO A 259 13.60 5.35 10.08
N SER A 260 13.61 6.42 9.27
CA SER A 260 12.56 7.44 9.31
C SER A 260 11.20 6.98 8.79
N CYS A 261 11.19 5.92 7.97
CA CYS A 261 9.98 5.33 7.41
C CYS A 261 9.87 3.83 7.70
N ASP A 262 8.65 3.34 7.91
CA ASP A 262 8.38 1.90 8.01
C ASP A 262 8.20 1.30 6.61
N LEU A 263 9.23 0.56 6.15
CA LEU A 263 9.20 -0.11 4.86
C LEU A 263 8.13 -1.21 4.76
N SER A 264 7.57 -1.68 5.89
CA SER A 264 6.59 -2.77 5.88
C SER A 264 5.18 -2.33 5.48
N THR A 265 4.88 -1.05 5.67
CA THR A 265 3.57 -0.46 5.38
C THR A 265 3.56 0.33 4.06
N LEU A 266 4.70 0.30 3.34
CA LEU A 266 4.89 1.11 2.14
C LEU A 266 4.10 0.54 0.96
N GLU A 267 3.18 1.31 0.40
CA GLU A 267 2.38 0.95 -0.77
C GLU A 267 2.80 1.73 -2.03
N GLN A 268 3.25 2.96 -1.86
CA GLN A 268 3.59 3.89 -2.93
C GLN A 268 4.87 4.64 -2.59
N VAL A 269 5.64 4.97 -3.62
CA VAL A 269 6.87 5.77 -3.51
C VAL A 269 6.87 6.90 -4.53
N PHE A 270 7.65 7.92 -4.23
CA PHE A 270 7.87 9.08 -5.09
C PHE A 270 9.35 9.12 -5.46
N ILE A 271 9.62 9.05 -6.77
CA ILE A 271 10.98 9.08 -7.30
C ILE A 271 11.32 10.53 -7.66
N ILE A 272 12.40 11.06 -7.12
CA ILE A 272 12.92 12.38 -7.45
C ILE A 272 13.66 12.25 -8.77
N THR A 273 13.11 12.87 -9.83
CA THR A 273 13.68 12.82 -11.19
C THR A 273 14.50 14.05 -11.53
N ASN A 274 14.23 15.19 -10.87
CA ASN A 274 15.00 16.41 -11.01
C ASN A 274 15.01 17.15 -9.66
N TYR A 275 16.14 17.73 -9.27
CA TYR A 275 16.30 18.47 -8.01
C TYR A 275 17.24 19.66 -8.12
N GLY A 276 17.32 20.27 -9.33
CA GLY A 276 18.04 21.54 -9.53
C GLY A 276 19.55 21.46 -9.30
N TYR A 277 20.15 20.25 -9.30
CA TYR A 277 21.60 20.11 -9.18
C TYR A 277 22.27 20.62 -10.46
N THR A 278 22.73 21.85 -10.46
CA THR A 278 23.69 22.34 -11.43
C THR A 278 25.08 21.89 -10.99
N VAL A 279 25.71 21.01 -11.76
CA VAL A 279 27.16 20.73 -11.58
C VAL A 279 27.85 22.08 -11.62
N PRO A 280 28.57 22.52 -10.57
CA PRO A 280 29.35 23.74 -10.69
C PRO A 280 30.32 23.51 -11.84
N GLU A 281 30.13 24.25 -12.91
CA GLU A 281 31.05 24.26 -14.04
C GLU A 281 32.41 24.60 -13.45
N LYS A 282 33.31 23.63 -13.50
CA LYS A 282 34.69 23.81 -13.04
C LYS A 282 35.26 24.87 -13.97
N THR A 283 35.21 26.12 -13.51
CA THR A 283 35.86 27.25 -14.21
C THR A 283 37.29 26.78 -14.36
N ALA A 284 37.67 26.46 -15.59
CA ALA A 284 39.04 26.26 -15.94
C ALA A 284 39.68 27.64 -15.71
N GLU A 285 40.19 27.82 -14.49
CA GLU A 285 41.15 28.88 -14.20
C GLU A 285 42.36 28.58 -15.08
N THR A 286 42.33 29.19 -16.27
CA THR A 286 43.54 29.42 -17.05
C THR A 286 44.45 30.23 -16.15
N VAL A 287 45.38 29.56 -15.49
CA VAL A 287 46.53 30.21 -14.90
C VAL A 287 47.26 30.86 -16.06
N ALA A 288 46.96 32.14 -16.30
CA ALA A 288 47.77 33.00 -17.12
C ALA A 288 49.13 33.10 -16.38
N VAL A 289 50.09 32.37 -16.89
CA VAL A 289 51.50 32.61 -16.52
C VAL A 289 51.84 33.93 -17.15
N ASP A 290 51.81 35.00 -16.36
CA ASP A 290 52.40 36.28 -16.70
C ASP A 290 53.90 36.05 -16.90
N GLY A 291 54.27 35.95 -18.18
CA GLY A 291 55.65 35.98 -18.59
C GLY A 291 56.12 37.43 -18.50
N GLU A 292 56.80 37.77 -17.41
CA GLU A 292 57.65 38.96 -17.38
C GLU A 292 58.82 38.78 -18.36
N THR A 293 58.76 39.50 -19.45
CA THR A 293 59.89 39.80 -20.35
C THR A 293 60.90 40.67 -19.63
N ASN A 294 62.08 40.11 -19.28
CA ASN A 294 63.26 40.90 -19.12
C ASN A 294 64.18 40.73 -20.36
N ALA A 295 64.14 41.76 -21.20
CA ALA A 295 65.16 42.00 -22.20
C ALA A 295 66.43 42.53 -21.48
N ASP A 296 67.58 41.94 -21.68
CA ASP A 296 68.79 42.69 -22.13
C ASP A 296 70.00 41.76 -22.31
N ALA A 297 70.65 42.01 -23.46
CA ALA A 297 72.07 42.01 -23.80
C ALA A 297 72.85 40.67 -23.87
N GLY A 298 73.46 40.49 -25.03
CA GLY A 298 74.78 39.98 -25.18
C GLY A 298 74.98 38.92 -26.25
N VAL A 299 75.26 39.43 -27.41
CA VAL A 299 76.00 38.85 -28.53
C VAL A 299 77.12 37.92 -28.06
N ASP A 300 77.20 36.67 -28.56
CA ASP A 300 78.47 36.25 -29.26
C ASP A 300 78.18 34.99 -30.11
N THR A 301 78.74 35.07 -31.29
CA THR A 301 78.86 34.12 -32.37
C THR A 301 79.95 33.08 -32.09
N ASN A 302 79.63 31.80 -32.34
CA ASN A 302 80.54 30.98 -33.16
C ASN A 302 79.93 29.64 -33.58
N PRO A 303 80.01 29.24 -34.82
CA PRO A 303 79.66 27.96 -35.33
C PRO A 303 80.86 27.04 -35.38
N ASP A 304 80.70 25.80 -35.02
CA ASP A 304 81.36 24.63 -35.65
C ASP A 304 81.29 23.41 -34.72
N ALA A 305 80.76 22.37 -35.20
CA ALA A 305 81.22 21.00 -35.28
C ALA A 305 80.15 19.99 -35.22
N ALA A 306 79.94 19.37 -36.34
CA ALA A 306 79.24 18.13 -36.58
C ALA A 306 80.10 16.94 -36.16
N PRO A 307 79.72 15.69 -36.46
CA PRO A 307 79.04 14.74 -35.58
C PRO A 307 79.95 13.58 -35.23
N ASP A 308 79.55 12.78 -34.28
CA ASP A 308 80.19 11.45 -34.20
C ASP A 308 79.11 10.36 -33.86
N GLU A 309 79.29 9.34 -34.62
CA GLU A 309 78.46 8.12 -34.71
C GLU A 309 78.85 7.13 -33.58
N SER A 310 77.88 6.19 -33.48
CA SER A 310 78.13 4.81 -33.04
C SER A 310 78.06 4.46 -31.53
N ASN A 311 77.11 3.68 -31.11
CA ASN A 311 77.39 2.26 -31.00
C ASN A 311 76.19 1.41 -30.63
N THR A 312 75.91 0.46 -31.46
CA THR A 312 75.12 -0.76 -31.27
C THR A 312 75.68 -1.62 -30.12
N SER A 313 74.76 -2.29 -29.44
CA SER A 313 74.78 -3.73 -29.10
C SER A 313 73.64 -4.03 -28.14
N ASP A 314 72.59 -4.73 -28.55
CA ASP A 314 72.42 -6.16 -28.53
C ASP A 314 72.74 -6.80 -27.17
N ASN A 315 71.78 -7.30 -26.49
CA ASN A 315 71.78 -8.69 -26.09
C ASN A 315 70.45 -9.18 -25.50
N SER A 316 70.06 -10.31 -26.00
CA SER A 316 68.94 -11.20 -25.74
C SER A 316 69.05 -11.92 -24.39
N ALA A 317 67.89 -12.48 -23.98
CA ALA A 317 67.67 -13.74 -23.28
C ALA A 317 67.90 -13.84 -21.77
N GLN A 318 66.87 -14.01 -21.00
CA GLN A 318 66.29 -15.24 -20.44
C GLN A 318 64.98 -14.96 -19.74
#